data_3d2da839d966c87cdac1cf10ed19d540
#
_entry.id   3d2da839d966c87cdac1cf10ed19d540
#
_cell.length_a   1.000
_cell.length_b   1.000
_cell.length_c   1.000
_cell.angle_alpha   90.00
_cell.angle_beta   90.00
_cell.angle_gamma   90.00
#
_symmetry.space_group_name_H-M   'P 1'
#
loop_
_entity.id
_entity.type
_entity.pdbx_description
1 polymer ?
#
loop_
_entity_poly.entity_id
_entity_poly.type
_entity_poly.pdbx_seq_one_letter_code
_entity_poly.pdbx_strand_id
1 'polypeptide(L)' 'GRPDYNGISELIDRFLDELPPLQKSLIMLRDYEGYSYREMAEMTRLSETQVKVYIFRARTALRRIIGDINNIL' A
#
# COMPACT_ATOMS: atom_id res chain seq x y z
N GLY A 1 -10.98 8.46 18.57
CA GLY A 1 -10.51 7.85 17.37
C GLY A 1 -11.28 8.29 16.14
N ARG A 2 -10.76 7.99 14.99
CA ARG A 2 -11.44 8.30 13.75
C ARG A 2 -12.64 7.36 13.55
N PRO A 3 -13.81 7.88 13.19
CA PRO A 3 -14.93 7.01 12.89
C PRO A 3 -14.60 6.09 11.70
N ASP A 4 -14.96 4.83 11.85
CA ASP A 4 -14.79 3.84 10.78
C ASP A 4 -16.12 3.72 10.01
N TYR A 5 -16.23 4.47 8.94
CA TYR A 5 -17.46 4.50 8.16
C TYR A 5 -17.65 3.17 7.43
N ASN A 6 -18.58 2.36 7.90
CA ASN A 6 -19.00 1.10 7.25
C ASN A 6 -17.86 0.07 7.11
N GLY A 7 -16.90 0.07 8.04
CA GLY A 7 -15.82 -0.88 8.00
C GLY A 7 -14.78 -0.63 6.91
N ILE A 8 -14.69 0.60 6.42
CA ILE A 8 -13.75 0.95 5.34
C ILE A 8 -12.30 0.68 5.74
N SER A 9 -11.92 1.01 6.98
CA SER A 9 -10.56 0.77 7.47
C SER A 9 -10.21 -0.71 7.44
N GLU A 10 -11.13 -1.57 7.87
CA GLU A 10 -10.94 -3.01 7.86
C GLU A 10 -10.83 -3.54 6.43
N LEU A 11 -11.62 -2.99 5.52
CA LEU A 11 -11.59 -3.38 4.12
C LEU A 11 -10.25 -3.02 3.48
N ILE A 12 -9.75 -1.82 3.74
CA ILE A 12 -8.44 -1.37 3.24
C ILE A 12 -7.34 -2.27 3.81
N ASP A 13 -7.40 -2.61 5.09
CA ASP A 13 -6.42 -3.50 5.70
C ASP A 13 -6.40 -4.87 5.03
N ARG A 14 -7.58 -5.41 4.67
CA ARG A 14 -7.66 -6.67 3.94
C ARG A 14 -7.03 -6.57 2.55
N PHE A 15 -7.26 -5.46 1.85
CA PHE A 15 -6.64 -5.25 0.53
C PHE A 15 -5.12 -5.19 0.67
N LEU A 16 -4.62 -4.47 1.66
CA LEU A 16 -3.18 -4.37 1.90
C LEU A 16 -2.58 -5.73 2.26
N ASP A 17 -3.32 -6.56 3.01
CA ASP A 17 -2.85 -7.89 3.40
C ASP A 17 -2.69 -8.84 2.21
N GLU A 18 -3.32 -8.56 1.07
CA GLU A 18 -3.12 -9.34 -0.14
C GLU A 18 -1.82 -8.99 -0.87
N LEU A 19 -1.17 -7.89 -0.51
CA LEU A 19 0.11 -7.52 -1.09
C LEU A 19 1.26 -8.34 -0.47
N PRO A 20 2.35 -8.56 -1.22
CA PRO A 20 3.58 -9.06 -0.61
C PRO A 20 4.00 -8.15 0.55
N PRO A 21 4.58 -8.71 1.63
CA PRO A 21 4.88 -7.94 2.83
C PRO A 21 5.71 -6.68 2.61
N LEU A 22 6.72 -6.73 1.75
CA LEU A 22 7.54 -5.56 1.46
C LEU A 22 6.72 -4.46 0.79
N GLN A 23 5.87 -4.82 -0.16
CA GLN A 23 5.01 -3.86 -0.84
C GLN A 23 4.02 -3.22 0.12
N LYS A 24 3.40 -4.03 0.99
CA LYS A 24 2.52 -3.52 2.03
C LYS A 24 3.25 -2.51 2.91
N SER A 25 4.44 -2.86 3.39
CA SER A 25 5.23 -1.99 4.26
C SER A 25 5.56 -0.67 3.59
N LEU A 26 5.96 -0.70 2.32
CA LEU A 26 6.31 0.52 1.58
C LEU A 26 5.10 1.42 1.36
N ILE A 27 3.94 0.85 1.05
CA ILE A 27 2.70 1.62 0.91
C ILE A 27 2.35 2.29 2.23
N MET A 28 2.44 1.57 3.35
CA MET A 28 2.13 2.12 4.65
C MET A 28 3.09 3.23 5.06
N LEU A 29 4.38 3.04 4.82
CA LEU A 29 5.38 4.07 5.11
C LEU A 29 5.15 5.33 4.27
N ARG A 30 4.79 5.18 3.01
CA ARG A 30 4.61 6.30 2.10
C ARG A 30 3.27 7.00 2.32
N ASP A 31 2.18 6.25 2.30
CA ASP A 31 0.83 6.83 2.24
C ASP A 31 0.25 7.14 3.62
N TYR A 32 0.62 6.39 4.66
CA TYR A 32 0.13 6.64 6.01
C TYR A 32 1.11 7.45 6.84
N GLU A 33 2.42 7.15 6.74
CA GLU A 33 3.43 7.79 7.58
C GLU A 33 4.10 8.98 6.90
N GLY A 34 3.98 9.10 5.57
CA GLY A 34 4.48 10.25 4.84
C GLY A 34 5.98 10.28 4.59
N TYR A 35 6.66 9.14 4.67
CA TYR A 35 8.09 9.10 4.39
C TYR A 35 8.40 9.38 2.93
N SER A 36 9.54 10.03 2.70
CA SER A 36 10.04 10.24 1.34
C SER A 36 10.61 8.94 0.76
N TYR A 37 10.76 8.90 -0.56
CA TYR A 37 11.40 7.75 -1.22
C TYR A 37 12.83 7.54 -0.71
N ARG A 38 13.55 8.63 -0.49
CA ARG A 38 14.90 8.58 0.03
C ARG A 38 14.95 7.97 1.42
N GLU A 39 14.06 8.42 2.31
CA GLU A 39 13.96 7.88 3.65
C GLU A 39 13.61 6.40 3.65
N MET A 40 12.66 6.01 2.80
CA MET A 40 12.30 4.61 2.68
C MET A 40 13.43 3.76 2.13
N ALA A 41 14.21 4.30 1.18
CA ALA A 41 15.39 3.62 0.67
C ALA A 41 16.40 3.36 1.79
N GLU A 42 16.63 4.35 2.64
CA GLU A 42 17.54 4.19 3.77
C GLU A 42 17.03 3.16 4.77
N MET A 43 15.73 3.18 5.08
CA MET A 43 15.10 2.27 6.04
C MET A 43 15.11 0.82 5.56
N THR A 44 14.94 0.59 4.27
CA THR A 44 14.79 -0.74 3.70
C THR A 44 16.09 -1.27 3.07
N ARG A 45 17.10 -0.42 2.94
CA ARG A 45 18.34 -0.71 2.22
C ARG A 45 18.13 -1.00 0.73
N LEU A 46 17.02 -0.53 0.19
CA LEU A 46 16.76 -0.54 -1.24
C LEU A 46 17.22 0.78 -1.85
N SER A 47 17.41 0.81 -3.17
CA SER A 47 17.60 2.08 -3.86
C SER A 47 16.28 2.83 -3.96
N GLU A 48 16.33 4.15 -4.18
CA GLU A 48 15.10 4.92 -4.42
C GLU A 48 14.35 4.40 -5.64
N THR A 49 15.07 4.00 -6.68
CA THR A 49 14.46 3.42 -7.89
C THR A 49 13.69 2.15 -7.56
N GLN A 50 14.29 1.26 -6.76
CA GLN A 50 13.62 0.04 -6.32
C GLN A 50 12.38 0.33 -5.49
N VAL A 51 12.47 1.29 -4.56
CA VAL A 51 11.31 1.70 -3.75
C VAL A 51 10.18 2.16 -4.66
N LYS A 52 10.48 3.02 -5.63
CA LYS A 52 9.47 3.53 -6.59
C LYS A 52 8.83 2.40 -7.38
N VAL A 53 9.63 1.44 -7.85
CA VAL A 53 9.12 0.29 -8.61
C VAL A 53 8.19 -0.55 -7.75
N TYR A 54 8.58 -0.86 -6.51
CA TYR A 54 7.74 -1.66 -5.61
C TYR A 54 6.44 -0.94 -5.27
N ILE A 55 6.49 0.36 -5.05
CA ILE A 55 5.28 1.14 -4.78
C ILE A 55 4.36 1.17 -6.00
N PHE A 56 4.93 1.34 -7.19
CA PHE A 56 4.15 1.29 -8.43
C PHE A 56 3.44 -0.06 -8.57
N ARG A 57 4.16 -1.16 -8.34
CA ARG A 57 3.59 -2.52 -8.40
C ARG A 57 2.51 -2.73 -7.35
N ALA A 58 2.74 -2.22 -6.14
CA ALA A 58 1.76 -2.32 -5.05
C ALA A 58 0.47 -1.58 -5.41
N ARG A 59 0.58 -0.37 -5.92
CA ARG A 59 -0.59 0.42 -6.32
C ARG A 59 -1.34 -0.21 -7.49
N THR A 60 -0.63 -0.80 -8.43
CA THR A 60 -1.24 -1.53 -9.53
C THR A 60 -2.01 -2.74 -9.03
N ALA A 61 -1.43 -3.50 -8.10
CA ALA A 61 -2.10 -4.65 -7.50
C ALA A 61 -3.34 -4.23 -6.72
N LEU A 62 -3.26 -3.15 -5.94
CA LEU A 62 -4.40 -2.64 -5.19
C LEU A 62 -5.54 -2.22 -6.11
N ARG A 63 -5.24 -1.55 -7.22
CA ARG A 63 -6.27 -1.16 -8.20
C ARG A 63 -6.95 -2.38 -8.79
N ARG A 64 -6.21 -3.44 -9.05
CA ARG A 64 -6.76 -4.70 -9.57
C ARG A 64 -7.70 -5.33 -8.54
N ILE A 65 -7.28 -5.41 -7.29
CA ILE A 65 -8.07 -5.98 -6.21
C ILE A 65 -9.38 -5.21 -6.05
N ILE A 66 -9.31 -3.88 -6.01
CA ILE A 66 -10.48 -3.01 -5.88
C ILE A 66 -11.37 -3.14 -7.11
N GLY A 67 -10.78 -3.24 -8.30
CA GLY A 67 -11.53 -3.44 -9.54
C GLY A 67 -12.30 -4.74 -9.56
N ASP A 68 -11.69 -5.83 -9.09
CA ASP A 68 -12.35 -7.13 -9.01
C ASP A 68 -13.57 -7.08 -8.08
N ILE A 69 -13.47 -6.36 -6.97
CA ILE A 69 -14.58 -6.19 -6.04
C ILE A 69 -15.70 -5.38 -6.68
N ASN A 70 -15.37 -4.31 -7.40
CA ASN A 70 -16.35 -3.51 -8.10
C ASN A 70 -17.11 -4.31 -9.17
N ASN A 71 -16.45 -5.28 -9.79
CA ASN A 71 -17.09 -6.14 -10.78
C ASN A 71 -18.08 -7.13 -10.16
N ILE A 72 -17.91 -7.44 -8.89
CA ILE A 72 -18.81 -8.34 -8.16
C ILE A 72 -20.05 -7.60 -7.66
N LEU A 73 -19.90 -6.35 -7.35
CA LEU A 73 -20.97 -5.50 -6.87
C LEU A 73 -21.77 -4.92 -8.03
#